data_36703cca6b2da02fee58360ec5b87a1d
#
_entry.id   36703cca6b2da02fee58360ec5b87a1d
#
_cell.length_a   1.000
_cell.length_b   1.000
_cell.length_c   1.000
_cell.angle_alpha   90.00
_cell.angle_beta   90.00
_cell.angle_gamma   90.00
#
_symmetry.space_group_name_H-M   'P 1'
#
loop_
_entity.id
_entity.type
_entity.pdbx_description
1 polymer ?
#
loop_
_entity_poly.entity_id
_entity_poly.type
_entity_poly.pdbx_seq_one_letter_code
_entity_poly.pdbx_strand_id
1 'polypeptide(L)'
;KIISIDELHDKLEGMRDSDLILDVRTPEEFSSGHIQGARNEGHESVAGIADELKSYGTVYVHCKMGGRAKMASEALENSGLTNIVCVGNGGMERWGQMGWPTE
;
A
#
# COMPACT_ATOMS: atom_id res chain seq x y z
N LYS A 1 0.21 8.64 9.57
CA LYS A 1 -0.43 7.57 10.33
C LYS A 1 0.08 6.21 9.88
N ILE A 2 0.36 5.35 10.83
CA ILE A 2 0.85 3.99 10.55
C ILE A 2 -0.18 2.99 11.09
N ILE A 3 -0.55 2.02 10.24
CA ILE A 3 -1.46 0.94 10.64
C ILE A 3 -0.80 -0.41 10.37
N SER A 4 -1.40 -1.48 10.85
CA SER A 4 -0.96 -2.85 10.56
C SER A 4 -1.65 -3.38 9.31
N ILE A 5 -1.07 -4.45 8.75
CA ILE A 5 -1.70 -5.14 7.62
C ILE A 5 -3.02 -5.79 8.05
N ASP A 6 -3.14 -6.19 9.31
CA ASP A 6 -4.37 -6.73 9.86
C ASP A 6 -5.48 -5.67 9.84
N GLU A 7 -5.13 -4.43 10.22
CA GLU A 7 -6.07 -3.31 10.15
C GLU A 7 -6.49 -3.01 8.71
N LEU A 8 -5.56 -3.10 7.76
CA LEU A 8 -5.91 -2.92 6.35
C LEU A 8 -6.91 -3.98 5.91
N HIS A 9 -6.66 -5.24 6.28
CA HIS A 9 -7.57 -6.33 5.95
C HIS A 9 -8.99 -6.03 6.49
N ASP A 10 -9.08 -5.57 7.72
CA ASP A 10 -10.38 -5.25 8.34
C ASP A 10 -11.10 -4.09 7.62
N LYS A 11 -10.35 -3.19 7.01
CA LYS A 11 -10.92 -2.03 6.31
C LYS A 11 -11.42 -2.35 4.90
N LEU A 12 -11.07 -3.51 4.33
CA LEU A 12 -11.38 -3.81 2.92
C LEU A 12 -12.88 -3.77 2.63
N GLU A 13 -13.72 -4.27 3.54
CA GLU A 13 -15.17 -4.30 3.34
C GLU A 13 -15.79 -2.91 3.24
N GLY A 14 -15.24 -1.94 3.94
CA GLY A 14 -15.74 -0.57 3.94
C GLY A 14 -14.98 0.37 3.02
N MET A 15 -14.07 -0.17 2.22
CA MET A 15 -13.23 0.65 1.36
C MET A 15 -14.00 1.20 0.17
N ARG A 16 -13.80 2.48 -0.12
CA ARG A 16 -14.51 3.16 -1.20
C ARG A 16 -13.68 3.13 -2.48
N ASP A 17 -14.35 3.33 -3.64
CA ASP A 17 -13.68 3.42 -4.94
C ASP A 17 -12.69 4.58 -4.98
N SER A 18 -12.88 5.60 -4.15
CA SER A 18 -11.96 6.74 -4.05
C SER A 18 -10.69 6.42 -3.26
N ASP A 19 -10.62 5.27 -2.62
CA ASP A 19 -9.44 4.83 -1.88
C ASP A 19 -8.59 3.92 -2.76
N LEU A 20 -7.29 3.92 -2.51
CA LEU A 20 -6.34 3.12 -3.28
C LEU A 20 -5.48 2.28 -2.34
N ILE A 21 -5.28 1.02 -2.69
CA ILE A 21 -4.26 0.18 -2.06
C ILE A 21 -3.05 0.21 -2.99
N LEU A 22 -1.92 0.68 -2.46
CA LEU A 22 -0.69 0.82 -3.24
C LEU A 22 0.35 -0.17 -2.73
N ASP A 23 0.69 -1.13 -3.58
CA ASP A 23 1.71 -2.15 -3.30
C ASP A 23 3.04 -1.63 -3.84
N VAL A 24 3.98 -1.37 -2.92
CA VAL A 24 5.28 -0.79 -3.30
C VAL A 24 6.41 -1.81 -3.36
N ARG A 25 6.03 -3.09 -3.53
CA ARG A 25 6.99 -4.16 -3.79
C ARG A 25 7.44 -4.12 -5.25
N THR A 26 8.35 -5.01 -5.62
CA THR A 26 8.78 -5.15 -7.01
C THR A 26 7.64 -5.72 -7.87
N PRO A 27 7.68 -5.51 -9.20
CA PRO A 27 6.71 -6.12 -10.11
C PRO A 27 6.66 -7.64 -10.00
N GLU A 28 7.79 -8.30 -9.78
CA GLU A 28 7.87 -9.75 -9.64
C GLU A 28 7.13 -10.22 -8.39
N GLU A 29 7.32 -9.53 -7.26
CA GLU A 29 6.59 -9.85 -6.03
C GLU A 29 5.10 -9.65 -6.23
N PHE A 30 4.71 -8.55 -6.86
CA PHE A 30 3.30 -8.24 -7.13
C PHE A 30 2.65 -9.32 -8.00
N SER A 31 3.36 -9.75 -9.05
CA SER A 31 2.85 -10.79 -9.96
C SER A 31 2.67 -12.14 -9.28
N SER A 32 3.42 -12.40 -8.23
CA SER A 32 3.34 -13.66 -7.47
C SER A 32 2.10 -13.75 -6.58
N GLY A 33 1.39 -12.65 -6.41
CA GLY A 33 0.19 -12.58 -5.60
C GLY A 33 0.08 -11.22 -4.92
N HIS A 34 -1.08 -10.59 -5.04
CA HIS A 34 -1.32 -9.27 -4.49
C HIS A 34 -2.78 -9.12 -4.03
N ILE A 35 -3.05 -8.08 -3.26
CA ILE A 35 -4.40 -7.78 -2.78
C ILE A 35 -5.23 -7.35 -3.98
N GLN A 36 -6.45 -7.88 -4.11
CA GLN A 36 -7.36 -7.52 -5.20
C GLN A 36 -7.57 -6.01 -5.27
N GLY A 37 -7.41 -5.46 -6.46
CA GLY A 37 -7.58 -4.03 -6.70
C GLY A 37 -6.36 -3.18 -6.39
N ALA A 38 -5.27 -3.77 -5.88
CA ALA A 38 -4.06 -3.03 -5.59
C ALA A 38 -3.35 -2.60 -6.87
N ARG A 39 -2.76 -1.40 -6.82
CA ARG A 39 -1.87 -0.89 -7.86
C ARG A 39 -0.44 -1.13 -7.42
N ASN A 40 0.43 -1.48 -8.36
CA ASN A 40 1.86 -1.66 -8.08
C ASN A 40 2.68 -0.46 -8.56
N GLU A 41 3.50 0.06 -7.67
CA GLU A 41 4.52 1.05 -8.01
C GLU A 41 5.65 0.85 -7.00
N GLY A 42 6.84 0.50 -7.47
CA GLY A 42 7.97 0.23 -6.58
C GLY A 42 8.30 1.40 -5.67
N HIS A 43 8.77 1.11 -4.47
CA HIS A 43 9.02 2.14 -3.45
C HIS A 43 10.00 3.22 -3.91
N GLU A 44 10.89 2.90 -4.83
CA GLU A 44 11.88 3.85 -5.35
C GLU A 44 11.32 4.78 -6.42
N SER A 45 10.16 4.45 -7.00
CA SER A 45 9.56 5.22 -8.09
C SER A 45 8.26 5.92 -7.72
N VAL A 46 7.76 5.75 -6.49
CA VAL A 46 6.47 6.32 -6.09
C VAL A 46 6.40 7.83 -6.20
N ALA A 47 7.52 8.53 -5.96
CA ALA A 47 7.53 9.98 -6.06
C ALA A 47 7.14 10.46 -7.47
N GLY A 48 7.40 9.64 -8.49
CA GLY A 48 7.04 9.97 -9.87
C GLY A 48 5.55 9.95 -10.16
N ILE A 49 4.76 9.30 -9.30
CA ILE A 49 3.30 9.25 -9.46
C ILE A 49 2.57 10.04 -8.37
N ALA A 50 3.28 10.86 -7.60
CA ALA A 50 2.69 11.61 -6.49
C ALA A 50 1.48 12.44 -6.91
N ASP A 51 1.56 13.10 -8.06
CA ASP A 51 0.45 13.94 -8.54
C ASP A 51 -0.80 13.10 -8.84
N GLU A 52 -0.64 11.91 -9.39
CA GLU A 52 -1.76 11.00 -9.63
C GLU A 52 -2.41 10.57 -8.32
N LEU A 53 -1.60 10.35 -7.28
CA LEU A 53 -2.09 9.85 -6.00
C LEU A 53 -2.86 10.91 -5.19
N LYS A 54 -2.69 12.18 -5.51
CA LYS A 54 -3.41 13.27 -4.84
C LYS A 54 -4.92 13.22 -5.03
N SER A 55 -5.39 12.59 -6.11
CA SER A 55 -6.81 12.53 -6.44
C SER A 55 -7.59 11.51 -5.61
N TYR A 56 -6.90 10.61 -4.92
CA TYR A 56 -7.57 9.60 -4.10
C TYR A 56 -7.94 10.15 -2.73
N GLY A 57 -8.99 9.59 -2.12
CA GLY A 57 -9.39 9.95 -0.78
C GLY A 57 -8.34 9.52 0.23
N THR A 58 -7.95 8.26 0.16
CA THR A 58 -6.89 7.69 1.01
C THR A 58 -6.07 6.71 0.18
N VAL A 59 -4.75 6.75 0.35
CA VAL A 59 -3.83 5.80 -0.27
C VAL A 59 -3.17 4.97 0.84
N TYR A 60 -3.45 3.67 0.82
CA TYR A 60 -2.88 2.71 1.78
C TYR A 60 -1.63 2.09 1.17
N VAL A 61 -0.47 2.42 1.71
CA VAL A 61 0.83 2.01 1.17
C VAL A 61 1.35 0.81 1.93
N HIS A 62 1.53 -0.32 1.25
CA HIS A 62 2.03 -1.53 1.89
C HIS A 62 3.14 -2.20 1.07
N CYS A 63 3.84 -3.12 1.71
CA CYS A 63 4.89 -3.91 1.08
C CYS A 63 4.88 -5.33 1.66
N LYS A 64 6.02 -5.99 1.69
CA LYS A 64 6.12 -7.35 2.22
C LYS A 64 6.07 -7.38 3.75
N MET A 65 6.86 -6.51 4.41
CA MET A 65 7.03 -6.52 5.87
C MET A 65 6.86 -5.16 6.55
N GLY A 66 6.81 -4.09 5.78
CA GLY A 66 6.59 -2.74 6.31
C GLY A 66 7.70 -1.73 6.03
N GLY A 67 8.94 -2.17 5.81
CA GLY A 67 10.09 -1.27 5.64
C GLY A 67 10.00 -0.39 4.40
N ARG A 68 9.73 -0.98 3.24
CA ARG A 68 9.58 -0.23 1.99
C ARG A 68 8.34 0.66 2.02
N ALA A 69 7.28 0.21 2.70
CA ALA A 69 6.07 1.01 2.87
C ALA A 69 6.36 2.29 3.64
N LYS A 70 7.18 2.21 4.68
CA LYS A 70 7.59 3.39 5.46
C LYS A 70 8.39 4.37 4.60
N MET A 71 9.35 3.85 3.81
CA MET A 71 10.16 4.67 2.92
C MET A 71 9.30 5.35 1.84
N ALA A 72 8.40 4.60 1.23
CA ALA A 72 7.52 5.12 0.19
C ALA A 72 6.55 6.17 0.75
N SER A 73 5.98 5.91 1.92
CA SER A 73 5.05 6.85 2.56
C SER A 73 5.74 8.17 2.89
N GLU A 74 6.98 8.12 3.39
CA GLU A 74 7.76 9.31 3.68
C GLU A 74 8.04 10.10 2.41
N ALA A 75 8.44 9.43 1.32
CA ALA A 75 8.70 10.08 0.05
C ALA A 75 7.44 10.79 -0.48
N LEU A 76 6.28 10.14 -0.37
CA LEU A 76 5.02 10.73 -0.83
C LEU A 76 4.60 11.92 0.04
N GLU A 77 4.75 11.82 1.34
CA GLU A 77 4.46 12.93 2.26
C GLU A 77 5.40 14.11 1.99
N ASN A 78 6.67 13.83 1.72
CA ASN A 78 7.64 14.88 1.35
C ASN A 78 7.28 15.52 0.00
N SER A 79 6.53 14.84 -0.84
CA SER A 79 6.00 15.39 -2.11
C SER A 79 4.72 16.19 -1.90
N GLY A 80 4.26 16.35 -0.67
CA GLY A 80 3.11 17.20 -0.33
C GLY A 80 1.78 16.46 -0.18
N LEU A 81 1.78 15.11 -0.23
CA LEU A 81 0.54 14.36 -0.05
C LEU A 81 0.11 14.33 1.42
N THR A 82 -1.18 14.50 1.65
CA THR A 82 -1.78 14.48 3.00
C THR A 82 -2.74 13.31 3.19
N ASN A 83 -2.90 12.46 2.16
CA ASN A 83 -3.87 11.36 2.12
C ASN A 83 -3.22 9.98 2.27
N ILE A 84 -2.01 9.91 2.80
CA ILE A 84 -1.24 8.67 2.90
C ILE A 84 -1.47 8.00 4.25
N VAL A 85 -1.77 6.71 4.21
CA VAL A 85 -1.77 5.84 5.38
C VAL A 85 -0.70 4.78 5.14
N CYS A 86 0.31 4.74 6.01
CA CYS A 86 1.40 3.78 5.91
C CYS A 86 1.00 2.48 6.59
N VAL A 87 0.95 1.39 5.82
CA VAL A 87 0.79 0.05 6.38
C VAL A 87 2.19 -0.46 6.72
N GLY A 88 2.70 -0.01 7.85
CA GLY A 88 4.09 -0.21 8.24
C GLY A 88 4.34 -1.38 9.18
N ASN A 89 3.28 -2.02 9.67
CA ASN A 89 3.39 -3.16 10.58
C ASN A 89 2.87 -4.41 9.87
N GLY A 90 3.80 -5.26 9.42
CA GLY A 90 3.47 -6.41 8.59
C GLY A 90 3.24 -6.01 7.14
N GLY A 91 2.81 -6.96 6.34
CA GLY A 91 2.56 -6.76 4.92
C GLY A 91 2.16 -8.07 4.27
N MET A 92 2.56 -8.28 3.01
CA MET A 92 2.14 -9.46 2.25
C MET A 92 2.67 -10.77 2.82
N GLU A 93 3.76 -10.76 3.56
CA GLU A 93 4.22 -11.97 4.25
C GLU A 93 3.18 -12.42 5.28
N ARG A 94 2.74 -11.50 6.13
CA ARG A 94 1.68 -11.76 7.12
C ARG A 94 0.36 -12.14 6.42
N TRP A 95 0.02 -11.45 5.33
CA TRP A 95 -1.18 -11.71 4.53
C TRP A 95 -1.23 -13.18 4.09
N GLY A 96 -0.10 -13.69 3.58
CA GLY A 96 0.02 -15.07 3.15
C GLY A 96 -0.05 -16.05 4.32
N GLN A 97 0.55 -15.71 5.45
CA GLN A 97 0.50 -16.55 6.65
C GLN A 97 -0.94 -16.73 7.16
N MET A 98 -1.75 -15.69 7.02
CA MET A 98 -3.15 -15.72 7.43
C MET A 98 -4.05 -16.40 6.40
N GLY A 99 -3.54 -16.71 5.22
CA GLY A 99 -4.32 -17.33 4.17
C GLY A 99 -5.36 -16.40 3.55
N TRP A 100 -5.19 -15.10 3.68
CA TRP A 100 -6.12 -14.14 3.09
C TRP A 100 -5.98 -14.14 1.56
N PRO A 101 -7.07 -13.87 0.82
CA PRO A 101 -7.06 -14.05 -0.63
C PRO A 101 -6.15 -13.08 -1.37
N THR A 102 -5.54 -13.60 -2.45
CA THR A 102 -4.73 -12.82 -3.38
C THR A 102 -5.25 -13.02 -4.80
N GLU A 103 -4.85 -12.10 -5.65
CA GLU A 103 -5.18 -12.18 -7.07
C GLU A 103 -3.91 -12.33 -7.92
#